data_9e08e6f3637a2353e5a3ff440d87aa0f
#
_entry.id   9e08e6f3637a2353e5a3ff440d87aa0f
#
_cell.length_a   1.000
_cell.length_b   1.000
_cell.length_c   1.000
_cell.angle_alpha   90.00
_cell.angle_beta   90.00
_cell.angle_gamma   90.00
#
_symmetry.space_group_name_H-M   'P 1'
#
loop_
_entity.id
_entity.type
_entity.pdbx_description
1 polymer ?
#
loop_
_entity_poly.entity_id
_entity_poly.type
_entity_poly.pdbx_seq_one_letter_code
_entity_poly.pdbx_strand_id
1 'polypeptide(L)' 'ADQNFDANKLEWKLQLAIQLLPEKQRIVFNLRYYDEMPYEKMSKILDTSEGALKASYHHAAKKIEDYIINH' A
#
# COMPACT_ATOMS: atom_id res chain seq x y z
N ALA A 1 -20.97 11.78 -17.53
CA ALA A 1 -20.32 11.52 -17.32
C ALA A 1 -19.15 11.53 -16.98
N ASP A 2 -18.95 11.62 -16.95
CA ASP A 2 -18.13 11.52 -16.95
C ASP A 2 -17.24 10.78 -16.86
N GLN A 3 -17.48 10.74 -16.97
CA GLN A 3 -16.94 9.67 -17.67
C GLN A 3 -15.52 9.71 -17.88
N ASN A 4 -15.02 10.84 -17.93
CA ASN A 4 -13.61 11.01 -18.06
C ASN A 4 -12.89 10.74 -16.79
N PHE A 5 -13.55 11.03 -15.70
CA PHE A 5 -13.02 10.58 -14.41
C PHE A 5 -13.64 9.26 -14.11
N ASP A 6 -12.80 8.29 -13.88
CA ASP A 6 -13.26 6.95 -13.65
C ASP A 6 -12.68 6.45 -12.34
N ALA A 7 -13.50 6.48 -11.31
CA ALA A 7 -13.08 6.03 -9.99
C ALA A 7 -12.71 4.56 -10.02
N ASN A 8 -13.40 3.77 -10.83
CA ASN A 8 -13.11 2.35 -10.95
C ASN A 8 -11.75 2.14 -11.60
N LYS A 9 -11.40 3.00 -12.53
CA LYS A 9 -10.12 2.89 -13.19
C LYS A 9 -8.98 3.21 -12.24
N LEU A 10 -9.17 4.23 -11.40
CA LEU A 10 -8.18 4.58 -10.40
C LEU A 10 -8.04 3.46 -9.38
N GLU A 11 -9.14 2.91 -8.95
CA GLU A 11 -9.14 1.79 -8.03
C GLU A 11 -8.40 0.60 -8.65
N TRP A 12 -8.62 0.37 -9.93
CA TRP A 12 -7.97 -0.70 -10.65
C TRP A 12 -6.45 -0.52 -10.66
N LYS A 13 -6.01 0.70 -10.94
CA LYS A 13 -4.58 1.01 -10.93
C LYS A 13 -3.99 0.79 -9.56
N LEU A 14 -4.72 1.20 -8.53
CA LEU A 14 -4.26 1.00 -7.16
C LEU A 14 -4.07 -0.47 -6.86
N GLN A 15 -5.04 -1.30 -7.23
CA GLN A 15 -4.95 -2.73 -6.99
C GLN A 15 -3.78 -3.35 -7.74
N LEU A 16 -3.56 -2.93 -8.98
CA LEU A 16 -2.43 -3.43 -9.73
C LEU A 16 -1.11 -3.04 -9.09
N ALA A 17 -1.02 -1.78 -8.65
CA ALA A 17 0.20 -1.30 -8.01
C ALA A 17 0.50 -2.09 -6.75
N ILE A 18 -0.53 -2.39 -5.97
CA ILE A 18 -0.36 -3.17 -4.75
C ILE A 18 0.14 -4.57 -5.08
N GLN A 19 -0.41 -5.19 -6.13
CA GLN A 19 0.02 -6.53 -6.52
C GLN A 19 1.47 -6.57 -6.98
N LEU A 20 2.00 -5.46 -7.46
CA LEU A 20 3.39 -5.41 -7.92
C LEU A 20 4.38 -5.19 -6.79
N LEU A 21 3.91 -4.92 -5.58
CA LEU A 21 4.80 -4.74 -4.44
C LEU A 21 5.44 -6.07 -4.04
N PRO A 22 6.68 -6.04 -3.55
CA PRO A 22 7.24 -7.23 -2.91
C PRO A 22 6.30 -7.68 -1.80
N GLU A 23 6.25 -8.97 -1.57
CA GLU A 23 5.27 -9.55 -0.65
C GLU A 23 5.26 -8.87 0.72
N LYS A 24 6.44 -8.63 1.28
CA LYS A 24 6.51 -8.03 2.60
C LYS A 24 5.92 -6.64 2.63
N GLN A 25 6.23 -5.84 1.61
CA GLN A 25 5.69 -4.50 1.53
C GLN A 25 4.19 -4.52 1.30
N ARG A 26 3.71 -5.48 0.50
CA ARG A 26 2.30 -5.60 0.22
C ARG A 26 1.52 -5.92 1.48
N ILE A 27 2.03 -6.83 2.30
CA ILE A 27 1.39 -7.19 3.55
C ILE A 27 1.30 -5.98 4.48
N VAL A 28 2.42 -5.27 4.65
CA VAL A 28 2.46 -4.10 5.50
C VAL A 28 1.50 -3.03 4.99
N PHE A 29 1.51 -2.81 3.67
CA PHE A 29 0.64 -1.79 3.10
C PHE A 29 -0.82 -2.11 3.34
N ASN A 30 -1.23 -3.36 3.08
CA ASN A 30 -2.63 -3.73 3.25
C ASN A 30 -3.08 -3.64 4.71
N LEU A 31 -2.26 -4.07 5.63
CA LEU A 31 -2.62 -4.01 7.04
C LEU A 31 -2.77 -2.58 7.52
N ARG A 32 -1.90 -1.70 7.05
CA ARG A 32 -1.95 -0.32 7.51
C ARG A 32 -3.00 0.49 6.77
N TYR A 33 -3.10 0.33 5.47
CA TYR A 33 -3.97 1.17 4.65
C TYR A 33 -5.44 0.75 4.76
N TYR A 34 -5.71 -0.53 4.57
CA TYR A 34 -7.09 -0.99 4.58
C TYR A 34 -7.61 -1.33 5.96
N ASP A 35 -6.79 -2.01 6.76
CA ASP A 35 -7.24 -2.42 8.09
C ASP A 35 -6.92 -1.38 9.15
N GLU A 36 -6.18 -0.33 8.79
CA GLU A 36 -5.81 0.75 9.70
C GLU A 36 -5.20 0.21 10.99
N MET A 37 -4.41 -0.85 10.86
CA MET A 37 -3.83 -1.49 12.02
C MET A 37 -2.70 -0.65 12.60
N PRO A 38 -2.67 -0.43 13.92
CA PRO A 38 -1.58 0.33 14.53
C PRO A 38 -0.25 -0.40 14.35
N TYR A 39 0.82 0.38 14.19
CA TYR A 39 2.14 -0.22 14.02
C TYR A 39 2.53 -1.10 15.20
N GLU A 40 2.10 -0.72 16.40
CA GLU A 40 2.39 -1.52 17.57
C GLU A 40 1.85 -2.93 17.42
N LYS A 41 0.63 -3.05 16.95
CA LYS A 41 0.00 -4.35 16.73
C LYS A 41 0.66 -5.10 15.61
N MET A 42 0.96 -4.38 14.51
CA MET A 42 1.65 -4.98 13.38
C MET A 42 3.00 -5.56 13.80
N SER A 43 3.71 -4.82 14.64
CA SER A 43 5.03 -5.23 15.11
C SER A 43 4.96 -6.58 15.80
N LYS A 44 3.93 -6.78 16.59
CA LYS A 44 3.76 -8.05 17.32
C LYS A 44 3.40 -9.19 16.37
N ILE A 45 2.50 -8.91 15.44
CA ILE A 45 2.03 -9.94 14.51
C ILE A 45 3.13 -10.34 13.55
N LEU A 46 3.87 -9.37 13.04
CA LEU A 46 4.87 -9.61 11.99
C LEU A 46 6.27 -9.79 12.54
N ASP A 47 6.44 -9.68 13.85
CA ASP A 47 7.75 -9.84 14.49
C ASP A 47 8.77 -8.91 13.83
N THR A 48 8.40 -7.66 13.64
CA THR A 48 9.21 -6.67 12.99
C THR A 48 9.10 -5.36 13.75
N SER A 49 10.18 -4.60 13.87
CA SER A 49 10.15 -3.36 14.63
C SER A 49 9.22 -2.34 13.99
N GLU A 50 8.65 -1.46 14.81
CA GLU A 50 7.76 -0.43 14.30
C GLU A 50 8.46 0.48 13.30
N GLY A 51 9.74 0.81 13.57
CA GLY A 51 10.50 1.64 12.66
C GLY A 51 10.65 1.00 11.30
N ALA A 52 10.93 -0.30 11.27
CA ALA A 52 11.07 -1.02 10.01
C ALA A 52 9.74 -1.06 9.27
N LEU A 53 8.62 -1.21 10.01
CA LEU A 53 7.31 -1.23 9.39
C LEU A 53 6.94 0.11 8.79
N LYS A 54 7.27 1.19 9.50
CA LYS A 54 7.02 2.54 8.97
C LYS A 54 7.81 2.77 7.70
N ALA A 55 9.06 2.35 7.67
CA ALA A 55 9.89 2.48 6.48
C ALA A 55 9.32 1.64 5.33
N SER A 56 8.88 0.43 5.64
CA SER A 56 8.31 -0.45 4.63
C SER A 56 7.04 0.14 4.04
N TYR A 57 6.20 0.70 4.88
CA TYR A 57 4.97 1.34 4.42
C TYR A 57 5.29 2.54 3.54
N HIS A 58 6.27 3.34 3.95
CA HIS A 58 6.68 4.51 3.18
C HIS A 58 7.17 4.10 1.79
N HIS A 59 8.00 3.07 1.72
CA HIS A 59 8.50 2.59 0.44
C HIS A 59 7.37 2.05 -0.43
N ALA A 60 6.44 1.31 0.17
CA ALA A 60 5.31 0.79 -0.56
C ALA A 60 4.45 1.91 -1.14
N ALA A 61 4.15 2.91 -0.31
CA ALA A 61 3.32 4.04 -0.75
C ALA A 61 4.00 4.79 -1.88
N LYS A 62 5.30 4.96 -1.81
CA LYS A 62 6.05 5.65 -2.86
C LYS A 62 6.01 4.87 -4.17
N LYS A 63 6.16 3.56 -4.12
CA LYS A 63 6.08 2.73 -5.31
C LYS A 63 4.71 2.79 -5.94
N ILE A 64 3.67 2.77 -5.11
CA ILE A 64 2.30 2.86 -5.59
C ILE A 64 2.06 4.20 -6.26
N GLU A 65 2.51 5.28 -5.64
CA GLU A 65 2.36 6.60 -6.20
C GLU A 65 3.06 6.70 -7.55
N ASP A 66 4.29 6.20 -7.63
CA ASP A 66 5.04 6.24 -8.88
C ASP A 66 4.33 5.43 -9.97
N TYR A 67 3.77 4.30 -9.61
CA TYR A 67 3.06 3.48 -10.59
C TYR A 67 1.83 4.21 -11.13
N ILE A 68 1.05 4.80 -10.23
CA ILE A 68 -0.17 5.48 -10.63
C ILE A 68 0.13 6.68 -11.51
N ILE A 69 1.17 7.44 -11.17
CA ILE A 69 1.53 8.62 -11.94
C ILE A 69 2.05 8.24 -13.33
N ASN A 70 2.81 7.16 -13.44
CA ASN A 70 3.51 6.83 -14.67
C ASN A 70 2.79 5.80 -15.54
N HIS A 71 1.67 5.31 -15.09
CA HIS A 71 0.90 4.32 -15.83
C HIS A 71 -0.56 4.71 -15.87
#